data_6382c1d37cb3686730089d923706cbf0
#
_entry.id   6382c1d37cb3686730089d923706cbf0
#
_cell.length_a   1.000
_cell.length_b   1.000
_cell.length_c   1.000
_cell.angle_alpha   90.00
_cell.angle_beta   90.00
_cell.angle_gamma   90.00
#
_symmetry.space_group_name_H-M   'P 1'
#
loop_
_entity.id
_entity.type
_entity.pdbx_description
1 polymer ?
#
loop_
_entity_poly.entity_id
_entity_poly.type
_entity_poly.pdbx_seq_one_letter_code
_entity_poly.pdbx_strand_id
1 'polypeptide(L)'
;MKRVLTVLFLTFLALAADGETRRVPVFTVQFSDIRFTSGTERLKAFADSAAAYFSEQFSPVTFAVDIYPPFTLDKPRAYYGQNGMDKFDENLYLAVIEICNTLDPIVDFSRYDHDGDGTVDDVVFIFAGTGEESGGGEDAIWPQYGTLPYMIPPKDGKHISPYSVCSETSGLGTLCHEYAHSLGLPDWYDTDGEGSGGLAKGMWGSTSLMDSGRNNDGGATPPGFNALEFRLCGLGDCEELEEGSFTLEPLGRSRRYLHYGDDKVCYIFECREEAGRDAFIGGSGLLVYHVDRSDRNAGYSDYYKVDLTAYERWERNQVNCRPDNQCAHIVEADPDADDVRKVFFPQDSISRFAPGTELSLTGIRRLDDGSVTFEVIRALEISGTDIFQDAAIISWTLHEGITDVRSYTVEWWHGQDGHKSVTLPSGSRSFTLEGLAPGTAYNVRLTASTDGGGGFSASHAFRTWSVPANTPPYIYLNSAGRNPDGSFVKDAAIPLRVFNATGAAEMRWYFDGRRIDAGADGFFHPDRSGVLKVEILWEKGGSDIIIKKINVR
;
A
#
# COMPACT_ATOMS: atom_id res chain seq x y z
N MET A 1 -0.11 -10.30 -29.60
CA MET A 1 -0.55 -11.48 -28.85
C MET A 1 -0.83 -11.04 -27.43
N LYS A 2 -2.07 -10.61 -27.17
CA LYS A 2 -2.54 -10.19 -25.84
C LYS A 2 -3.56 -11.24 -25.41
N ARG A 3 -3.18 -12.15 -24.56
CA ARG A 3 -4.02 -13.00 -23.71
C ARG A 3 -3.11 -14.04 -23.07
N VAL A 4 -3.08 -14.01 -21.81
CA VAL A 4 -2.66 -14.97 -20.77
C VAL A 4 -1.82 -14.21 -19.73
N LEU A 5 -2.44 -13.72 -18.70
CA LEU A 5 -2.04 -13.69 -17.30
C LEU A 5 -3.04 -12.85 -16.46
N THR A 6 -4.30 -13.27 -16.49
CA THR A 6 -5.33 -12.66 -15.61
C THR A 6 -6.00 -13.73 -14.73
N VAL A 7 -5.34 -14.86 -14.48
CA VAL A 7 -5.98 -16.02 -13.81
C VAL A 7 -5.28 -16.45 -12.51
N LEU A 8 -4.16 -15.87 -12.11
CA LEU A 8 -3.41 -16.38 -10.95
C LEU A 8 -3.83 -15.84 -9.58
N PHE A 9 -4.82 -14.97 -9.47
CA PHE A 9 -5.25 -14.40 -8.18
C PHE A 9 -6.59 -14.93 -7.62
N LEU A 10 -7.23 -15.87 -8.29
CA LEU A 10 -8.56 -16.38 -7.88
C LEU A 10 -8.60 -17.85 -7.47
N THR A 11 -7.50 -18.58 -7.53
CA THR A 11 -7.52 -20.03 -7.30
C THR A 11 -7.22 -20.46 -5.85
N PHE A 12 -6.64 -19.62 -5.02
CA PHE A 12 -6.46 -19.93 -3.59
C PHE A 12 -7.74 -19.85 -2.75
N LEU A 13 -8.80 -19.24 -3.26
CA LEU A 13 -10.11 -19.11 -2.57
C LEU A 13 -11.01 -20.35 -2.70
N ALA A 14 -10.59 -21.38 -3.39
CA ALA A 14 -11.35 -22.63 -3.50
C ALA A 14 -11.05 -23.53 -2.30
N LEU A 15 -11.78 -23.29 -1.17
CA LEU A 15 -12.09 -24.31 -0.17
C LEU A 15 -10.89 -24.96 0.56
N ALA A 16 -10.38 -24.32 1.57
CA ALA A 16 -9.81 -25.04 2.68
C ALA A 16 -10.95 -25.84 3.36
N ALA A 17 -11.18 -27.07 2.91
CA ALA A 17 -12.03 -27.98 3.66
C ALA A 17 -11.35 -28.21 5.01
N ASP A 18 -12.10 -28.14 6.10
CA ASP A 18 -11.61 -28.47 7.44
C ASP A 18 -10.86 -29.82 7.40
N GLY A 19 -9.53 -29.79 7.68
CA GLY A 19 -8.68 -30.97 7.73
C GLY A 19 -7.94 -31.31 6.42
N GLU A 20 -7.86 -30.41 5.45
CA GLU A 20 -7.02 -30.62 4.26
C GLU A 20 -5.54 -30.76 4.64
N THR A 21 -4.87 -31.77 4.05
CA THR A 21 -3.42 -31.94 4.17
C THR A 21 -2.77 -31.74 2.82
N ARG A 22 -1.96 -30.68 2.68
CA ARG A 22 -1.12 -30.42 1.52
C ARG A 22 0.22 -31.14 1.67
N ARG A 23 0.51 -32.02 0.76
CA ARG A 23 1.77 -32.77 0.77
C ARG A 23 2.78 -32.10 -0.16
N VAL A 24 4.02 -32.02 0.29
CA VAL A 24 5.12 -31.40 -0.44
C VAL A 24 6.20 -32.45 -0.69
N PRO A 25 6.59 -32.72 -1.96
CA PRO A 25 7.68 -33.64 -2.26
C PRO A 25 9.01 -32.95 -1.96
N VAL A 26 9.83 -33.59 -1.14
CA VAL A 26 11.17 -33.09 -0.77
C VAL A 26 12.21 -34.08 -1.23
N PHE A 27 13.03 -33.68 -2.19
CA PHE A 27 14.10 -34.48 -2.75
C PHE A 27 15.43 -34.10 -2.07
N THR A 28 16.08 -35.09 -1.48
CA THR A 28 17.44 -34.91 -0.96
C THR A 28 18.44 -35.29 -2.05
N VAL A 29 19.38 -34.41 -2.38
CA VAL A 29 20.19 -34.49 -3.59
C VAL A 29 21.67 -34.37 -3.29
N GLN A 30 22.46 -35.32 -3.79
CA GLN A 30 23.91 -35.32 -3.72
C GLN A 30 24.49 -35.14 -5.11
N PHE A 31 25.72 -34.65 -5.15
CA PHE A 31 26.50 -34.57 -6.39
C PHE A 31 27.45 -35.75 -6.55
N SER A 32 28.04 -35.92 -7.72
CA SER A 32 29.06 -36.97 -7.92
C SER A 32 30.27 -36.80 -6.99
N ASP A 33 30.57 -35.56 -6.57
CA ASP A 33 31.72 -35.17 -5.74
C ASP A 33 31.37 -34.75 -4.31
N ILE A 34 30.11 -34.39 -4.01
CA ILE A 34 29.65 -33.90 -2.70
C ILE A 34 28.56 -34.83 -2.16
N ARG A 35 28.75 -35.24 -0.89
CA ARG A 35 27.79 -36.06 -0.15
C ARG A 35 27.26 -35.30 1.05
N PHE A 36 26.05 -35.66 1.52
CA PHE A 36 25.51 -35.13 2.76
C PHE A 36 26.47 -35.40 3.94
N THR A 37 26.65 -34.36 4.74
CA THR A 37 27.26 -34.46 6.07
C THR A 37 26.19 -34.66 7.13
N SER A 38 24.98 -34.25 6.86
CA SER A 38 23.80 -34.43 7.71
C SER A 38 23.18 -35.80 7.52
N GLY A 39 22.80 -36.44 8.64
CA GLY A 39 22.02 -37.69 8.59
C GLY A 39 20.59 -37.48 8.11
N THR A 40 19.98 -38.54 7.60
CA THR A 40 18.60 -38.53 7.07
C THR A 40 17.57 -37.97 8.07
N GLU A 41 17.68 -38.32 9.34
CA GLU A 41 16.82 -37.84 10.40
C GLU A 41 16.88 -36.30 10.57
N ARG A 42 18.06 -35.72 10.44
CA ARG A 42 18.23 -34.26 10.48
C ARG A 42 17.60 -33.59 9.28
N LEU A 43 17.79 -34.12 8.08
CA LEU A 43 17.19 -33.60 6.85
C LEU A 43 15.66 -33.67 6.93
N LYS A 44 15.13 -34.81 7.47
CA LYS A 44 13.70 -34.94 7.70
C LYS A 44 13.17 -33.92 8.71
N ALA A 45 13.84 -33.77 9.85
CA ALA A 45 13.41 -32.80 10.87
C ALA A 45 13.44 -31.36 10.35
N PHE A 46 14.40 -31.03 9.46
CA PHE A 46 14.48 -29.73 8.80
C PHE A 46 13.27 -29.48 7.89
N ALA A 47 12.94 -30.44 7.02
CA ALA A 47 11.76 -30.34 6.15
C ALA A 47 10.43 -30.36 6.95
N ASP A 48 10.30 -31.20 7.99
CA ASP A 48 9.16 -31.20 8.88
C ASP A 48 8.96 -29.86 9.60
N SER A 49 10.05 -29.15 9.94
CA SER A 49 10.00 -27.82 10.56
C SER A 49 9.43 -26.76 9.61
N ALA A 50 9.75 -26.83 8.32
CA ALA A 50 9.14 -25.97 7.31
C ALA A 50 7.66 -26.26 7.12
N ALA A 51 7.28 -27.55 7.06
CA ALA A 51 5.87 -27.95 6.99
C ALA A 51 5.08 -27.49 8.23
N ALA A 52 5.67 -27.56 9.42
CA ALA A 52 5.06 -27.06 10.66
C ALA A 52 4.89 -25.52 10.61
N TYR A 53 5.87 -24.79 10.08
CA TYR A 53 5.78 -23.35 9.89
C TYR A 53 4.57 -23.00 9.00
N PHE A 54 4.44 -23.60 7.82
CA PHE A 54 3.31 -23.33 6.92
C PHE A 54 1.98 -23.82 7.47
N SER A 55 1.95 -24.94 8.20
CA SER A 55 0.72 -25.41 8.89
C SER A 55 0.21 -24.40 9.91
N GLU A 56 1.13 -23.70 10.59
CA GLU A 56 0.78 -22.63 11.51
C GLU A 56 0.21 -21.41 10.76
N GLN A 57 0.83 -20.99 9.65
CA GLN A 57 0.36 -19.85 8.86
C GLN A 57 -0.99 -20.13 8.18
N PHE A 58 -1.20 -21.33 7.65
CA PHE A 58 -2.36 -21.71 6.86
C PHE A 58 -3.46 -22.44 7.65
N SER A 59 -3.33 -22.55 8.97
CA SER A 59 -4.35 -23.23 9.78
C SER A 59 -5.78 -22.82 9.36
N PRO A 60 -6.73 -23.78 9.14
CA PRO A 60 -6.67 -25.19 9.54
C PRO A 60 -6.01 -26.15 8.52
N VAL A 61 -5.45 -25.69 7.40
CA VAL A 61 -4.71 -26.52 6.45
C VAL A 61 -3.42 -27.03 7.09
N THR A 62 -3.11 -28.31 6.93
CA THR A 62 -1.88 -28.94 7.41
C THR A 62 -0.94 -29.16 6.23
N PHE A 63 0.33 -28.80 6.39
CA PHE A 63 1.39 -29.17 5.46
C PHE A 63 2.11 -30.41 5.97
N ALA A 64 2.45 -31.32 5.08
CA ALA A 64 3.19 -32.53 5.37
C ALA A 64 4.21 -32.80 4.25
N VAL A 65 5.41 -33.24 4.60
CA VAL A 65 6.45 -33.54 3.62
C VAL A 65 6.54 -35.02 3.30
N ASP A 66 6.73 -35.34 2.03
CA ASP A 66 7.16 -36.64 1.54
C ASP A 66 8.64 -36.54 1.17
N ILE A 67 9.53 -36.90 2.12
CA ILE A 67 10.95 -36.83 1.89
C ILE A 67 11.47 -38.11 1.21
N TYR A 68 12.18 -37.95 0.11
CA TYR A 68 12.75 -39.03 -0.67
C TYR A 68 14.24 -39.25 -0.33
N PRO A 69 14.69 -40.52 -0.35
CA PRO A 69 16.10 -40.86 -0.07
C PRO A 69 17.06 -40.12 -0.99
N PRO A 70 18.33 -39.94 -0.56
CA PRO A 70 19.30 -39.18 -1.32
C PRO A 70 19.52 -39.75 -2.73
N PHE A 71 19.23 -38.91 -3.74
CA PHE A 71 19.57 -39.13 -5.13
C PHE A 71 20.97 -38.56 -5.43
N THR A 72 21.76 -39.22 -6.25
CA THR A 72 23.07 -38.71 -6.66
C THR A 72 23.07 -38.31 -8.12
N LEU A 73 23.27 -37.03 -8.38
CA LEU A 73 23.44 -36.46 -9.73
C LEU A 73 24.72 -36.94 -10.40
N ASP A 74 24.68 -37.05 -11.70
CA ASP A 74 25.80 -37.57 -12.51
C ASP A 74 27.03 -36.65 -12.55
N LYS A 75 26.81 -35.33 -12.40
CA LYS A 75 27.84 -34.31 -12.50
C LYS A 75 28.27 -33.80 -11.12
N PRO A 76 29.47 -33.17 -11.02
CA PRO A 76 29.91 -32.49 -9.80
C PRO A 76 29.06 -31.24 -9.52
N ARG A 77 29.05 -30.78 -8.25
CA ARG A 77 28.31 -29.60 -7.81
C ARG A 77 28.59 -28.39 -8.70
N ALA A 78 29.83 -28.10 -9.00
CA ALA A 78 30.24 -26.98 -9.83
C ALA A 78 29.62 -26.94 -11.23
N TYR A 79 29.17 -28.08 -11.77
CA TYR A 79 28.45 -28.10 -13.06
C TYR A 79 27.07 -27.51 -12.96
N TYR A 80 26.36 -27.73 -11.84
CA TYR A 80 24.99 -27.25 -11.64
C TYR A 80 24.96 -25.85 -11.01
N GLY A 81 25.93 -25.53 -10.14
CA GLY A 81 25.99 -24.30 -9.36
C GLY A 81 26.88 -23.22 -9.98
N GLN A 82 27.51 -23.44 -11.14
CA GLN A 82 28.31 -22.40 -11.78
C GLN A 82 27.46 -21.19 -12.15
N ASN A 83 27.94 -20.01 -11.83
CA ASN A 83 27.30 -18.75 -12.19
C ASN A 83 27.61 -18.36 -13.64
N GLY A 84 26.57 -17.88 -14.38
CA GLY A 84 26.69 -17.27 -15.69
C GLY A 84 26.97 -15.77 -15.60
N MET A 85 26.98 -15.07 -16.74
CA MET A 85 27.18 -13.62 -16.77
C MET A 85 26.04 -12.81 -16.14
N ASP A 86 24.80 -13.33 -16.25
CA ASP A 86 23.59 -12.62 -15.81
C ASP A 86 22.64 -13.53 -14.98
N LYS A 87 23.12 -14.69 -14.53
CA LYS A 87 22.30 -15.67 -13.82
C LYS A 87 23.13 -16.51 -12.86
N PHE A 88 22.61 -16.68 -11.64
CA PHE A 88 23.10 -17.68 -10.70
C PHE A 88 22.76 -19.09 -11.18
N ASP A 89 23.59 -20.07 -10.86
CA ASP A 89 23.33 -21.51 -11.08
C ASP A 89 22.83 -21.84 -12.48
N GLU A 90 23.59 -21.48 -13.51
CA GLU A 90 23.17 -21.53 -14.93
C GLU A 90 22.55 -22.87 -15.33
N ASN A 91 23.01 -23.98 -14.74
CA ASN A 91 22.59 -25.34 -15.05
C ASN A 91 21.71 -26.01 -13.98
N LEU A 92 21.25 -25.29 -12.96
CA LEU A 92 20.44 -25.85 -11.87
C LEU A 92 19.16 -26.54 -12.39
N TYR A 93 18.50 -25.94 -13.38
CA TYR A 93 17.31 -26.52 -14.00
C TYR A 93 17.57 -27.93 -14.58
N LEU A 94 18.80 -28.24 -15.00
CA LEU A 94 19.18 -29.59 -15.49
C LEU A 94 19.19 -30.60 -14.34
N ALA A 95 19.60 -30.20 -13.14
CA ALA A 95 19.51 -31.06 -11.95
C ALA A 95 18.03 -31.39 -11.64
N VAL A 96 17.16 -30.40 -11.67
CA VAL A 96 15.72 -30.58 -11.44
C VAL A 96 15.15 -31.58 -12.46
N ILE A 97 15.45 -31.42 -13.75
CA ILE A 97 15.00 -32.32 -14.82
C ILE A 97 15.54 -33.74 -14.64
N GLU A 98 16.84 -33.88 -14.31
CA GLU A 98 17.48 -35.18 -14.09
C GLU A 98 16.80 -35.95 -12.95
N ILE A 99 16.55 -35.27 -11.82
CA ILE A 99 15.91 -35.87 -10.64
C ILE A 99 14.48 -36.27 -10.94
N CYS A 100 13.66 -35.35 -11.48
CA CYS A 100 12.25 -35.62 -11.77
C CYS A 100 12.07 -36.75 -12.79
N ASN A 101 12.95 -36.86 -13.81
CA ASN A 101 12.91 -37.95 -14.77
C ASN A 101 13.31 -39.30 -14.16
N THR A 102 14.31 -39.30 -13.28
CA THR A 102 14.82 -40.54 -12.69
C THR A 102 13.90 -41.08 -11.61
N LEU A 103 13.26 -40.18 -10.84
CA LEU A 103 12.39 -40.56 -9.74
C LEU A 103 10.91 -40.79 -10.18
N ASP A 104 10.53 -40.45 -11.39
CA ASP A 104 9.20 -40.67 -11.97
C ASP A 104 8.62 -42.09 -11.70
N PRO A 105 9.39 -43.18 -11.79
CA PRO A 105 8.85 -44.53 -11.52
C PRO A 105 8.48 -44.81 -10.05
N ILE A 106 8.90 -43.97 -9.12
CA ILE A 106 8.71 -44.17 -7.67
C ILE A 106 7.95 -43.01 -6.99
N VAL A 107 7.79 -41.89 -7.68
CA VAL A 107 7.07 -40.71 -7.22
C VAL A 107 5.78 -40.58 -7.99
N ASP A 108 4.66 -40.55 -7.30
CA ASP A 108 3.35 -40.20 -7.89
C ASP A 108 3.16 -38.69 -7.78
N PHE A 109 3.53 -37.96 -8.82
CA PHE A 109 3.46 -36.49 -8.89
C PHE A 109 2.03 -35.96 -8.88
N SER A 110 1.02 -36.79 -9.21
CA SER A 110 -0.39 -36.38 -9.18
C SER A 110 -0.88 -36.01 -7.77
N ARG A 111 -0.16 -36.41 -6.73
CA ARG A 111 -0.48 -36.14 -5.32
C ARG A 111 -0.11 -34.74 -4.87
N TYR A 112 0.59 -33.95 -5.67
CA TYR A 112 1.19 -32.67 -5.33
C TYR A 112 0.63 -31.50 -6.17
N ASP A 113 -0.49 -31.71 -6.84
CA ASP A 113 -1.32 -30.71 -7.51
C ASP A 113 -2.61 -30.56 -6.68
N HIS A 114 -2.57 -29.69 -5.65
CA HIS A 114 -3.67 -29.56 -4.69
C HIS A 114 -4.77 -28.60 -5.17
N ASP A 115 -4.45 -27.65 -6.03
CA ASP A 115 -5.44 -26.73 -6.60
C ASP A 115 -6.10 -27.27 -7.89
N GLY A 116 -5.56 -28.35 -8.44
CA GLY A 116 -6.12 -29.06 -9.58
C GLY A 116 -5.90 -28.37 -10.93
N ASP A 117 -4.93 -27.48 -11.03
CA ASP A 117 -4.62 -26.73 -12.25
C ASP A 117 -3.83 -27.55 -13.29
N GLY A 118 -3.37 -28.75 -12.91
CA GLY A 118 -2.59 -29.63 -13.75
C GLY A 118 -1.08 -29.47 -13.64
N THR A 119 -0.63 -28.62 -12.70
CA THR A 119 0.78 -28.41 -12.37
C THR A 119 1.04 -28.85 -10.92
N VAL A 120 2.21 -29.42 -10.65
CA VAL A 120 2.66 -29.67 -9.27
C VAL A 120 2.90 -28.32 -8.59
N ASP A 121 2.31 -28.11 -7.41
CA ASP A 121 2.35 -26.82 -6.71
C ASP A 121 3.78 -26.32 -6.43
N ASP A 122 4.66 -27.23 -5.99
CA ASP A 122 6.10 -27.00 -5.87
C ASP A 122 6.84 -28.33 -5.67
N VAL A 123 8.11 -28.38 -6.04
CA VAL A 123 9.06 -29.46 -5.71
C VAL A 123 10.26 -28.89 -4.99
N VAL A 124 10.50 -29.38 -3.76
CA VAL A 124 11.58 -28.89 -2.90
C VAL A 124 12.83 -29.76 -3.03
N PHE A 125 13.98 -29.14 -3.22
CA PHE A 125 15.26 -29.82 -3.27
C PHE A 125 16.17 -29.36 -2.13
N ILE A 126 16.69 -30.31 -1.37
CA ILE A 126 17.75 -30.07 -0.37
C ILE A 126 19.04 -30.67 -0.92
N PHE A 127 20.01 -29.81 -1.25
CA PHE A 127 21.28 -30.20 -1.80
C PHE A 127 22.35 -30.47 -0.72
N ALA A 128 23.20 -31.45 -0.97
CA ALA A 128 24.33 -31.75 -0.10
C ALA A 128 25.42 -30.68 -0.18
N GLY A 129 26.05 -30.42 0.96
CA GLY A 129 27.14 -29.45 1.11
C GLY A 129 26.64 -28.06 1.51
N THR A 130 27.58 -27.13 1.62
CA THR A 130 27.32 -25.74 1.99
C THR A 130 26.81 -24.96 0.79
N GLY A 131 25.72 -24.21 0.95
CA GLY A 131 25.17 -23.32 -0.05
C GLY A 131 26.06 -22.09 -0.29
N GLU A 132 25.90 -21.41 -1.42
CA GLU A 132 26.67 -20.22 -1.76
C GLU A 132 26.44 -19.10 -0.73
N GLU A 133 25.18 -18.89 -0.29
CA GLU A 133 24.77 -17.92 0.73
C GLU A 133 25.45 -18.12 2.08
N SER A 134 25.86 -19.36 2.34
CA SER A 134 26.55 -19.77 3.57
C SER A 134 28.05 -19.89 3.41
N GLY A 135 28.62 -19.42 2.29
CA GLY A 135 30.06 -19.42 2.01
C GLY A 135 30.59 -20.69 1.33
N GLY A 136 29.73 -21.43 0.64
CA GLY A 136 30.08 -22.63 -0.14
C GLY A 136 30.94 -22.37 -1.38
N GLY A 137 31.14 -21.09 -1.75
CA GLY A 137 31.87 -20.62 -2.93
C GLY A 137 30.97 -20.47 -4.16
N GLU A 138 31.49 -19.78 -5.18
CA GLU A 138 30.74 -19.39 -6.41
C GLU A 138 30.20 -20.57 -7.26
N ASP A 139 30.69 -21.76 -7.00
CA ASP A 139 30.21 -23.00 -7.65
C ASP A 139 29.23 -23.80 -6.76
N ALA A 140 28.84 -23.25 -5.63
CA ALA A 140 27.80 -23.85 -4.77
C ALA A 140 26.40 -23.38 -5.23
N ILE A 141 25.38 -24.17 -4.94
CA ILE A 141 24.00 -23.79 -5.26
C ILE A 141 23.57 -22.61 -4.37
N TRP A 142 23.05 -21.56 -4.99
CA TRP A 142 22.36 -20.47 -4.32
C TRP A 142 20.92 -20.91 -4.00
N PRO A 143 20.43 -20.78 -2.76
CA PRO A 143 19.03 -21.00 -2.45
C PRO A 143 18.15 -20.09 -3.28
N GLN A 144 17.17 -20.67 -3.97
CA GLN A 144 16.29 -19.93 -4.87
C GLN A 144 14.99 -20.67 -5.15
N TYR A 145 13.94 -19.90 -5.41
CA TYR A 145 12.77 -20.35 -6.13
C TYR A 145 12.97 -20.16 -7.62
N GLY A 146 12.53 -21.11 -8.43
CA GLY A 146 12.64 -21.02 -9.87
C GLY A 146 11.55 -21.76 -10.61
N THR A 147 11.49 -21.53 -11.92
CA THR A 147 10.63 -22.27 -12.82
C THR A 147 11.46 -22.90 -13.93
N LEU A 148 11.03 -24.06 -14.42
CA LEU A 148 11.71 -24.67 -15.55
C LEU A 148 11.60 -23.80 -16.81
N PRO A 149 12.69 -23.56 -17.56
CA PRO A 149 12.70 -22.65 -18.71
C PRO A 149 11.90 -23.18 -19.90
N TYR A 150 11.53 -24.45 -19.87
CA TYR A 150 10.68 -25.12 -20.87
C TYR A 150 9.97 -26.31 -20.26
N MET A 151 8.84 -26.65 -20.84
CA MET A 151 8.04 -27.78 -20.38
C MET A 151 8.78 -29.10 -20.65
N ILE A 152 8.88 -29.91 -19.60
CA ILE A 152 9.25 -31.32 -19.70
C ILE A 152 7.96 -32.17 -19.89
N PRO A 153 8.05 -33.42 -20.40
CA PRO A 153 6.90 -34.30 -20.47
C PRO A 153 6.22 -34.43 -19.12
N PRO A 154 4.87 -34.37 -19.07
CA PRO A 154 4.14 -34.51 -17.82
C PRO A 154 4.49 -35.81 -17.09
N LYS A 155 4.50 -35.76 -15.77
CA LYS A 155 4.68 -36.89 -14.86
C LYS A 155 3.34 -37.19 -14.20
N ASP A 156 2.83 -38.40 -14.31
CA ASP A 156 1.51 -38.79 -13.80
C ASP A 156 0.38 -37.84 -14.25
N GLY A 157 0.52 -37.27 -15.44
CA GLY A 157 -0.44 -36.31 -16.01
C GLY A 157 -0.31 -34.90 -15.50
N LYS A 158 0.74 -34.57 -14.72
CA LYS A 158 1.01 -33.23 -14.16
C LYS A 158 2.26 -32.62 -14.75
N HIS A 159 2.23 -31.31 -14.95
CA HIS A 159 3.40 -30.54 -15.31
C HIS A 159 4.25 -30.25 -14.06
N ILE A 160 5.57 -30.31 -14.19
CA ILE A 160 6.50 -29.86 -13.16
C ILE A 160 7.14 -28.59 -13.69
N SER A 161 7.03 -27.50 -12.95
CA SER A 161 7.62 -26.22 -13.32
C SER A 161 8.19 -25.48 -12.13
N PRO A 162 7.41 -25.10 -11.08
CA PRO A 162 8.01 -24.44 -9.93
C PRO A 162 8.86 -25.41 -9.12
N TYR A 163 9.96 -24.88 -8.59
CA TYR A 163 10.83 -25.59 -7.68
C TYR A 163 11.51 -24.65 -6.70
N SER A 164 11.70 -25.12 -5.47
CA SER A 164 12.43 -24.43 -4.42
C SER A 164 13.68 -25.21 -4.05
N VAL A 165 14.82 -24.53 -3.91
CA VAL A 165 16.07 -25.18 -3.56
C VAL A 165 16.74 -24.54 -2.34
N CYS A 166 17.34 -25.37 -1.51
CA CYS A 166 18.24 -24.94 -0.43
C CYS A 166 19.36 -25.97 -0.22
N SER A 167 20.32 -25.66 0.63
CA SER A 167 21.38 -26.58 1.01
C SER A 167 21.09 -27.24 2.36
N GLU A 168 21.80 -28.32 2.68
CA GLU A 168 21.73 -28.96 4.01
C GLU A 168 22.20 -28.04 5.16
N THR A 169 22.84 -26.92 4.83
CA THR A 169 23.33 -25.92 5.79
C THR A 169 22.50 -24.65 5.82
N SER A 170 21.53 -24.50 4.93
CA SER A 170 20.61 -23.36 4.93
C SER A 170 19.79 -23.30 6.21
N GLY A 171 19.44 -22.08 6.63
CA GLY A 171 18.52 -21.86 7.75
C GLY A 171 17.09 -22.25 7.40
N LEU A 172 16.28 -22.54 8.42
CA LEU A 172 14.85 -22.81 8.26
C LEU A 172 14.15 -21.66 7.51
N GLY A 173 14.48 -20.41 7.88
CA GLY A 173 13.91 -19.23 7.25
C GLY A 173 14.22 -19.14 5.76
N THR A 174 15.40 -19.58 5.31
CA THR A 174 15.75 -19.65 3.89
C THR A 174 14.84 -20.62 3.15
N LEU A 175 14.66 -21.86 3.65
CA LEU A 175 13.75 -22.82 3.03
C LEU A 175 12.31 -22.29 3.00
N CYS A 176 11.85 -21.69 4.10
CA CYS A 176 10.50 -21.11 4.15
C CYS A 176 10.34 -19.94 3.18
N HIS A 177 11.34 -19.09 3.00
CA HIS A 177 11.34 -17.98 2.05
C HIS A 177 11.21 -18.48 0.61
N GLU A 178 12.07 -19.43 0.19
CA GLU A 178 12.03 -19.96 -1.17
C GLU A 178 10.68 -20.66 -1.47
N TYR A 179 10.19 -21.45 -0.51
CA TYR A 179 8.87 -22.08 -0.68
C TYR A 179 7.72 -21.07 -0.69
N ALA A 180 7.82 -19.94 0.04
CA ALA A 180 6.78 -18.91 0.04
C ALA A 180 6.60 -18.23 -1.33
N HIS A 181 7.62 -18.22 -2.18
CA HIS A 181 7.48 -17.78 -3.56
C HIS A 181 6.50 -18.63 -4.37
N SER A 182 6.44 -19.94 -4.11
CA SER A 182 5.44 -20.82 -4.77
C SER A 182 4.01 -20.49 -4.36
N LEU A 183 3.83 -19.85 -3.21
CA LEU A 183 2.55 -19.34 -2.72
C LEU A 183 2.21 -17.96 -3.28
N GLY A 184 3.04 -17.39 -4.16
CA GLY A 184 2.84 -16.12 -4.83
C GLY A 184 3.37 -14.89 -4.07
N LEU A 185 4.17 -15.08 -3.02
CA LEU A 185 4.77 -13.96 -2.30
C LEU A 185 6.03 -13.45 -3.01
N PRO A 186 6.13 -12.16 -3.31
CA PRO A 186 7.34 -11.56 -3.89
C PRO A 186 8.35 -11.21 -2.80
N ASP A 187 9.57 -10.91 -3.21
CA ASP A 187 10.57 -10.30 -2.34
C ASP A 187 10.19 -8.87 -1.95
N TRP A 188 10.35 -8.53 -0.67
CA TRP A 188 10.18 -7.16 -0.18
C TRP A 188 11.49 -6.36 -0.17
N TYR A 189 12.64 -7.02 -0.30
CA TYR A 189 13.93 -6.36 -0.43
C TYR A 189 14.20 -5.94 -1.88
N ASP A 190 15.25 -5.18 -2.07
CA ASP A 190 15.72 -4.75 -3.38
C ASP A 190 16.37 -5.91 -4.14
N THR A 191 15.70 -6.38 -5.19
CA THR A 191 16.14 -7.54 -5.99
C THR A 191 17.11 -7.17 -7.11
N ASP A 192 17.37 -5.87 -7.38
CA ASP A 192 18.35 -5.43 -8.38
C ASP A 192 19.56 -4.65 -7.79
N GLY A 193 19.65 -4.54 -6.47
CA GLY A 193 20.78 -4.01 -5.73
C GLY A 193 21.03 -2.53 -6.05
N GLU A 194 22.24 -2.19 -6.52
CA GLU A 194 22.58 -0.80 -6.88
C GLU A 194 21.88 -0.29 -8.16
N GLY A 195 21.06 -1.14 -8.79
CA GLY A 195 20.26 -0.78 -9.97
C GLY A 195 19.11 0.17 -9.65
N SER A 196 18.36 0.56 -10.67
CA SER A 196 17.09 1.31 -10.60
C SER A 196 17.10 2.57 -9.71
N GLY A 197 18.27 3.23 -9.59
CA GLY A 197 18.43 4.48 -8.83
C GLY A 197 19.19 4.34 -7.52
N GLY A 198 19.82 3.20 -7.29
CA GLY A 198 20.65 2.89 -6.13
C GLY A 198 19.96 1.93 -5.15
N LEU A 199 20.72 1.43 -4.20
CA LEU A 199 20.28 0.43 -3.24
C LEU A 199 19.10 0.95 -2.40
N ALA A 200 17.97 0.30 -2.53
CA ALA A 200 16.86 0.46 -1.60
C ALA A 200 17.12 -0.40 -0.36
N LYS A 201 17.20 0.22 0.79
CA LYS A 201 17.31 -0.53 2.04
C LYS A 201 16.04 -1.35 2.26
N GLY A 202 16.19 -2.60 2.67
CA GLY A 202 15.09 -3.49 3.05
C GLY A 202 14.27 -2.85 4.15
N MET A 203 13.05 -2.48 3.82
CA MET A 203 12.18 -1.72 4.72
C MET A 203 11.39 -2.63 5.65
N TRP A 204 11.19 -3.87 5.23
CA TRP A 204 10.49 -4.86 6.03
C TRP A 204 11.41 -5.52 7.07
N GLY A 205 12.68 -5.68 6.72
CA GLY A 205 13.72 -6.15 7.60
C GLY A 205 13.38 -7.46 8.30
N SER A 206 13.61 -7.51 9.61
CA SER A 206 13.33 -8.66 10.46
C SER A 206 11.83 -8.97 10.64
N THR A 207 10.92 -8.06 10.23
CA THR A 207 9.47 -8.24 10.40
C THR A 207 8.83 -9.13 9.35
N SER A 208 9.50 -9.42 8.24
CA SER A 208 8.97 -10.22 7.14
C SER A 208 9.87 -11.39 6.76
N LEU A 209 9.24 -12.55 6.49
CA LEU A 209 9.89 -13.71 5.90
C LEU A 209 10.50 -13.37 4.52
N MET A 210 9.78 -12.55 3.72
CA MET A 210 10.17 -12.19 2.35
C MET A 210 11.19 -11.05 2.28
N ASP A 211 11.79 -10.68 3.43
CA ASP A 211 12.95 -9.81 3.57
C ASP A 211 13.97 -10.48 4.50
N SER A 212 14.72 -9.72 5.28
CA SER A 212 15.77 -10.24 6.16
C SER A 212 15.26 -11.05 7.35
N GLY A 213 13.94 -11.07 7.61
CA GLY A 213 13.32 -11.92 8.62
C GLY A 213 13.62 -13.42 8.45
N ARG A 214 13.89 -13.86 7.22
CA ARG A 214 14.40 -15.24 6.98
C ARG A 214 15.68 -15.56 7.74
N ASN A 215 16.45 -14.54 8.15
CA ASN A 215 17.70 -14.68 8.88
C ASN A 215 17.55 -14.53 10.40
N ASN A 216 16.34 -14.30 10.91
CA ASN A 216 16.10 -14.15 12.34
C ASN A 216 16.61 -15.35 13.12
N ASP A 217 17.27 -15.09 14.27
CA ASP A 217 17.89 -16.13 15.10
C ASP A 217 18.87 -17.01 14.28
N GLY A 218 19.67 -16.40 13.41
CA GLY A 218 20.56 -17.14 12.53
C GLY A 218 19.84 -18.07 11.54
N GLY A 219 18.60 -17.72 11.17
CA GLY A 219 17.75 -18.46 10.24
C GLY A 219 16.92 -19.57 10.90
N ALA A 220 16.96 -19.70 12.23
CA ALA A 220 16.23 -20.75 12.94
C ALA A 220 14.77 -20.38 13.25
N THR A 221 14.48 -19.08 13.40
CA THR A 221 13.16 -18.61 13.83
C THR A 221 12.63 -17.55 12.85
N PRO A 222 12.16 -17.95 11.64
CA PRO A 222 11.52 -17.01 10.73
C PRO A 222 10.25 -16.43 11.37
N PRO A 223 9.93 -15.14 11.12
CA PRO A 223 8.74 -14.50 11.66
C PRO A 223 7.47 -15.13 11.08
N GLY A 224 6.33 -14.94 11.74
CA GLY A 224 5.02 -15.25 11.16
C GLY A 224 4.74 -14.35 9.95
N PHE A 225 3.84 -14.78 9.08
CA PHE A 225 3.37 -13.96 7.97
C PHE A 225 2.82 -12.64 8.49
N ASN A 226 3.18 -11.55 7.83
CA ASN A 226 2.56 -10.26 8.07
C ASN A 226 1.18 -10.16 7.38
N ALA A 227 0.42 -9.11 7.66
CA ALA A 227 -0.93 -8.95 7.13
C ALA A 227 -0.98 -8.83 5.60
N LEU A 228 0.06 -8.29 4.95
CA LEU A 228 0.13 -8.25 3.49
C LEU A 228 0.38 -9.65 2.92
N GLU A 229 1.26 -10.44 3.51
CA GLU A 229 1.50 -11.83 3.14
C GLU A 229 0.23 -12.67 3.35
N PHE A 230 -0.48 -12.49 4.49
CA PHE A 230 -1.80 -13.10 4.69
C PHE A 230 -2.79 -12.71 3.60
N ARG A 231 -2.90 -11.42 3.29
CA ARG A 231 -3.82 -10.94 2.24
C ARG A 231 -3.50 -11.54 0.87
N LEU A 232 -2.23 -11.60 0.49
CA LEU A 232 -1.80 -12.17 -0.78
C LEU A 232 -2.10 -13.68 -0.86
N CYS A 233 -2.00 -14.39 0.24
CA CYS A 233 -2.36 -15.80 0.35
C CYS A 233 -3.86 -16.06 0.60
N GLY A 234 -4.70 -15.02 0.65
CA GLY A 234 -6.13 -15.17 0.94
C GLY A 234 -6.42 -15.62 2.37
N LEU A 235 -5.56 -15.27 3.32
CA LEU A 235 -5.60 -15.70 4.71
C LEU A 235 -5.96 -14.55 5.65
N GLY A 236 -6.36 -14.91 6.89
CA GLY A 236 -6.65 -13.96 7.95
C GLY A 236 -8.02 -13.28 7.80
N ASP A 237 -8.37 -12.51 8.82
CA ASP A 237 -9.64 -11.79 8.91
C ASP A 237 -9.40 -10.30 8.62
N CYS A 238 -9.65 -9.91 7.36
CA CYS A 238 -9.51 -8.54 6.90
C CYS A 238 -10.79 -7.76 7.19
N GLU A 239 -10.68 -6.63 7.89
CA GLU A 239 -11.77 -5.70 8.12
C GLU A 239 -11.44 -4.33 7.51
N GLU A 240 -12.48 -3.64 6.98
CA GLU A 240 -12.32 -2.27 6.53
C GLU A 240 -12.12 -1.32 7.71
N LEU A 241 -11.23 -0.35 7.55
CA LEU A 241 -11.02 0.71 8.51
C LEU A 241 -12.15 1.74 8.39
N GLU A 242 -12.92 1.92 9.46
CA GLU A 242 -14.00 2.91 9.58
C GLU A 242 -13.75 3.85 10.75
N GLU A 243 -14.52 4.95 10.86
CA GLU A 243 -14.46 5.84 12.03
C GLU A 243 -14.91 5.11 13.29
N GLY A 244 -14.14 5.23 14.38
CA GLY A 244 -14.44 4.62 15.67
C GLY A 244 -13.22 4.16 16.44
N SER A 245 -13.48 3.44 17.54
CA SER A 245 -12.45 2.88 18.41
C SER A 245 -12.11 1.46 17.98
N PHE A 246 -10.83 1.17 17.86
CA PHE A 246 -10.34 -0.15 17.51
C PHE A 246 -9.37 -0.68 18.58
N THR A 247 -9.37 -2.00 18.70
CA THR A 247 -8.33 -2.75 19.42
C THR A 247 -7.93 -3.92 18.54
N LEU A 248 -6.65 -4.01 18.20
CA LEU A 248 -6.05 -5.11 17.47
C LEU A 248 -5.20 -5.95 18.42
N GLU A 249 -5.52 -7.22 18.52
CA GLU A 249 -4.64 -8.21 19.13
C GLU A 249 -3.47 -8.54 18.19
N PRO A 250 -2.33 -9.02 18.71
CA PRO A 250 -1.22 -9.46 17.87
C PRO A 250 -1.66 -10.43 16.78
N LEU A 251 -1.22 -10.21 15.55
CA LEU A 251 -1.62 -10.93 14.34
C LEU A 251 -1.41 -12.45 14.50
N GLY A 252 -0.31 -12.88 15.13
CA GLY A 252 -0.01 -14.29 15.38
C GLY A 252 -1.03 -15.01 16.27
N ARG A 253 -1.87 -14.26 17.02
CA ARG A 253 -2.95 -14.82 17.86
C ARG A 253 -4.32 -14.69 17.21
N SER A 254 -4.62 -13.51 16.67
CA SER A 254 -5.96 -13.16 16.18
C SER A 254 -6.15 -13.40 14.69
N ARG A 255 -5.08 -13.32 13.90
CA ARG A 255 -5.09 -13.30 12.42
C ARG A 255 -5.90 -12.14 11.83
N ARG A 256 -6.30 -11.17 12.67
CA ARG A 256 -7.11 -10.01 12.29
C ARG A 256 -6.23 -8.83 11.92
N TYR A 257 -6.57 -8.16 10.82
CA TYR A 257 -5.92 -6.95 10.34
C TYR A 257 -6.94 -6.01 9.69
N LEU A 258 -6.58 -4.73 9.55
CA LEU A 258 -7.44 -3.73 8.96
C LEU A 258 -6.90 -3.28 7.60
N HIS A 259 -7.80 -2.83 6.75
CA HIS A 259 -7.53 -2.35 5.40
C HIS A 259 -8.20 -1.00 5.16
N TYR A 260 -7.53 -0.09 4.47
CA TYR A 260 -8.07 1.21 4.07
C TYR A 260 -7.58 1.60 2.68
N GLY A 261 -8.47 1.79 1.75
CA GLY A 261 -8.19 2.12 0.36
C GLY A 261 -8.90 1.20 -0.62
N ASP A 262 -8.35 1.04 -1.80
CA ASP A 262 -8.87 0.12 -2.83
C ASP A 262 -7.90 -1.03 -3.12
N ASP A 263 -8.22 -1.88 -4.08
CA ASP A 263 -7.37 -3.02 -4.46
C ASP A 263 -6.06 -2.61 -5.14
N LYS A 264 -5.96 -1.35 -5.59
CA LYS A 264 -4.77 -0.82 -6.27
C LYS A 264 -3.86 -0.07 -5.32
N VAL A 265 -4.43 0.78 -4.45
CA VAL A 265 -3.66 1.57 -3.49
C VAL A 265 -4.34 1.51 -2.13
N CYS A 266 -3.63 0.99 -1.14
CA CYS A 266 -4.21 0.85 0.19
C CYS A 266 -3.18 0.97 1.31
N TYR A 267 -3.71 1.10 2.53
CA TYR A 267 -2.99 0.90 3.77
C TYR A 267 -3.49 -0.37 4.45
N ILE A 268 -2.58 -1.11 5.05
CA ILE A 268 -2.88 -2.31 5.86
C ILE A 268 -2.33 -2.06 7.25
N PHE A 269 -3.08 -2.44 8.27
CA PHE A 269 -2.75 -2.21 9.68
C PHE A 269 -2.79 -3.53 10.43
N GLU A 270 -1.72 -3.84 11.15
CA GLU A 270 -1.63 -5.02 11.99
C GLU A 270 -0.99 -4.71 13.34
N CYS A 271 -1.32 -5.49 14.35
CA CYS A 271 -0.59 -5.49 15.61
C CYS A 271 0.42 -6.64 15.62
N ARG A 272 1.66 -6.36 15.99
CA ARG A 272 2.70 -7.38 16.19
C ARG A 272 3.21 -7.32 17.64
N GLU A 273 3.62 -8.48 18.14
CA GLU A 273 4.21 -8.63 19.47
C GLU A 273 5.50 -9.44 19.34
N GLU A 274 6.58 -8.96 19.95
CA GLU A 274 7.87 -9.63 19.97
C GLU A 274 7.81 -10.90 20.85
N ALA A 275 7.10 -11.92 20.37
CA ALA A 275 6.86 -13.18 21.05
C ALA A 275 6.62 -14.34 20.06
N GLY A 276 6.88 -15.57 20.47
CA GLY A 276 6.64 -16.74 19.62
C GLY A 276 7.49 -16.72 18.34
N ARG A 277 6.85 -16.83 17.17
CA ARG A 277 7.53 -16.70 15.88
C ARG A 277 8.16 -15.31 15.69
N ASP A 278 7.51 -14.31 16.24
CA ASP A 278 7.91 -12.91 16.13
C ASP A 278 8.93 -12.48 17.19
N ALA A 279 9.52 -13.41 17.95
CA ALA A 279 10.47 -13.11 19.03
C ALA A 279 11.71 -12.30 18.60
N PHE A 280 11.99 -12.21 17.29
CA PHE A 280 13.18 -11.54 16.75
C PHE A 280 12.84 -10.46 15.72
N ILE A 281 11.59 -9.96 15.69
CA ILE A 281 11.18 -8.91 14.75
C ILE A 281 11.68 -7.52 15.11
N GLY A 282 12.20 -7.33 16.33
CA GLY A 282 12.85 -6.09 16.78
C GLY A 282 11.92 -5.08 17.41
N GLY A 283 10.64 -5.42 17.68
CA GLY A 283 9.72 -4.52 18.36
C GLY A 283 8.29 -5.05 18.45
N SER A 284 7.42 -4.26 19.05
CA SER A 284 6.00 -4.60 19.20
C SER A 284 5.15 -3.33 19.10
N GLY A 285 3.99 -3.44 18.45
CA GLY A 285 3.07 -2.34 18.28
C GLY A 285 2.24 -2.47 17.02
N LEU A 286 1.64 -1.37 16.57
CA LEU A 286 0.95 -1.27 15.29
C LEU A 286 1.97 -1.08 14.18
N LEU A 287 1.94 -1.94 13.17
CA LEU A 287 2.60 -1.73 11.88
C LEU A 287 1.60 -1.25 10.85
N VAL A 288 2.04 -0.35 9.98
CA VAL A 288 1.25 0.19 8.89
C VAL A 288 1.99 -0.03 7.58
N TYR A 289 1.33 -0.61 6.61
CA TYR A 289 1.87 -0.85 5.28
C TYR A 289 1.17 0.02 4.24
N HIS A 290 1.94 0.71 3.40
CA HIS A 290 1.42 1.32 2.19
C HIS A 290 1.70 0.39 1.00
N VAL A 291 0.67 0.09 0.23
CA VAL A 291 0.72 -0.83 -0.91
C VAL A 291 0.21 -0.11 -2.15
N ASP A 292 0.98 -0.13 -3.23
CA ASP A 292 0.61 0.41 -4.53
C ASP A 292 0.79 -0.66 -5.62
N ARG A 293 -0.32 -1.04 -6.24
CA ARG A 293 -0.40 -1.95 -7.40
C ARG A 293 -1.10 -1.28 -8.58
N SER A 294 -1.08 0.05 -8.62
CA SER A 294 -1.73 0.82 -9.67
C SER A 294 -0.93 0.85 -10.97
N ASP A 295 -1.54 1.46 -12.00
CA ASP A 295 -0.86 1.74 -13.26
C ASP A 295 0.04 3.00 -13.19
N ARG A 296 0.32 3.53 -11.97
CA ARG A 296 1.22 4.65 -11.75
C ARG A 296 2.64 4.29 -12.21
N ASN A 297 3.29 5.20 -12.93
CA ASN A 297 4.70 5.04 -13.29
C ASN A 297 5.56 4.98 -12.02
N ALA A 298 6.18 3.83 -11.77
CA ALA A 298 7.06 3.57 -10.64
C ALA A 298 8.55 3.74 -11.01
N GLY A 299 8.84 4.29 -12.20
CA GLY A 299 10.17 4.68 -12.64
C GLY A 299 10.94 3.57 -13.37
N TYR A 300 12.14 3.95 -13.81
CA TYR A 300 13.00 3.12 -14.63
C TYR A 300 13.54 1.91 -13.89
N SER A 301 13.52 0.75 -14.55
CA SER A 301 14.18 -0.48 -14.09
C SER A 301 15.49 -0.69 -14.84
N ASP A 302 16.59 -0.75 -14.11
CA ASP A 302 17.89 -1.05 -14.71
C ASP A 302 18.01 -2.48 -15.23
N TYR A 303 17.27 -3.42 -14.62
CA TYR A 303 17.24 -4.80 -15.07
C TYR A 303 16.51 -4.95 -16.41
N TYR A 304 15.28 -4.40 -16.52
CA TYR A 304 14.45 -4.51 -17.72
C TYR A 304 14.68 -3.42 -18.75
N LYS A 305 15.44 -2.36 -18.43
CA LYS A 305 15.79 -1.22 -19.30
C LYS A 305 14.57 -0.44 -19.83
N VAL A 306 13.52 -0.36 -19.02
CA VAL A 306 12.26 0.37 -19.29
C VAL A 306 11.70 1.01 -18.02
N ASP A 307 10.82 2.02 -18.18
CA ASP A 307 9.95 2.44 -17.07
C ASP A 307 8.90 1.36 -16.80
N LEU A 308 8.70 1.06 -15.53
CA LEU A 308 7.69 0.12 -15.06
C LEU A 308 6.59 0.86 -14.30
N THR A 309 5.37 0.39 -14.43
CA THR A 309 4.28 0.77 -13.51
C THR A 309 4.44 0.06 -12.17
N ALA A 310 3.74 0.53 -11.14
CA ALA A 310 3.73 -0.16 -9.85
C ALA A 310 3.23 -1.62 -10.03
N TYR A 311 2.15 -1.81 -10.79
CA TYR A 311 1.65 -3.15 -11.14
C TYR A 311 2.72 -4.04 -11.79
N GLU A 312 3.46 -3.53 -12.80
CA GLU A 312 4.51 -4.30 -13.48
C GLU A 312 5.69 -4.65 -12.58
N ARG A 313 5.99 -3.82 -11.56
CA ARG A 313 7.01 -4.15 -10.56
C ARG A 313 6.62 -5.34 -9.71
N TRP A 314 5.35 -5.45 -9.32
CA TRP A 314 4.84 -6.63 -8.63
C TRP A 314 4.95 -7.89 -9.48
N GLU A 315 4.52 -7.84 -10.75
CA GLU A 315 4.58 -8.98 -11.68
C GLU A 315 6.02 -9.45 -11.98
N ARG A 316 7.01 -8.61 -11.74
CA ARG A 316 8.41 -8.87 -12.07
C ARG A 316 9.31 -9.04 -10.85
N ASN A 317 8.75 -9.20 -9.68
CA ASN A 317 9.48 -9.29 -8.42
C ASN A 317 10.48 -8.12 -8.20
N GLN A 318 10.08 -6.91 -8.59
CA GLN A 318 10.84 -5.66 -8.40
C GLN A 318 10.09 -4.65 -7.55
N VAL A 319 9.32 -5.13 -6.58
CA VAL A 319 8.34 -4.33 -5.81
C VAL A 319 8.99 -3.09 -5.20
N ASN A 320 10.17 -3.23 -4.63
CA ASN A 320 10.86 -2.19 -3.87
C ASN A 320 12.25 -1.82 -4.41
N CYS A 321 12.57 -2.13 -5.67
CA CYS A 321 13.87 -1.84 -6.27
C CYS A 321 14.16 -0.34 -6.47
N ARG A 322 13.17 0.54 -6.34
CA ARG A 322 13.40 1.98 -6.41
C ARG A 322 13.32 2.61 -5.03
N PRO A 323 14.44 3.13 -4.50
CA PRO A 323 14.48 3.70 -3.14
C PRO A 323 13.55 4.91 -2.96
N ASP A 324 13.33 5.71 -4.02
CA ASP A 324 12.48 6.89 -4.02
C ASP A 324 11.03 6.61 -4.43
N ASN A 325 10.67 5.36 -4.78
CA ASN A 325 9.35 5.04 -5.34
C ASN A 325 8.95 3.58 -5.11
N GLN A 326 8.99 3.13 -3.87
CA GLN A 326 8.64 1.77 -3.48
C GLN A 326 7.15 1.50 -3.64
N CYS A 327 6.80 0.26 -4.00
CA CYS A 327 5.43 -0.16 -4.26
C CYS A 327 4.78 -0.93 -3.10
N ALA A 328 5.57 -1.36 -2.11
CA ALA A 328 5.06 -1.91 -0.85
C ALA A 328 6.08 -1.62 0.25
N HIS A 329 5.73 -0.80 1.23
CA HIS A 329 6.67 -0.43 2.28
C HIS A 329 5.97 -0.25 3.64
N ILE A 330 6.72 -0.44 4.70
CA ILE A 330 6.29 -0.07 6.05
C ILE A 330 6.28 1.46 6.15
N VAL A 331 5.19 2.02 6.65
CA VAL A 331 5.15 3.43 7.04
C VAL A 331 5.77 3.54 8.42
N GLU A 332 6.97 4.08 8.47
CA GLU A 332 7.73 4.21 9.71
C GLU A 332 7.04 5.18 10.68
N ALA A 333 6.95 4.80 11.96
CA ALA A 333 6.45 5.69 13.00
C ALA A 333 7.37 6.90 13.21
N ASP A 334 8.68 6.68 13.09
CA ASP A 334 9.70 7.73 13.10
C ASP A 334 10.54 7.64 11.81
N PRO A 335 10.27 8.45 10.78
CA PRO A 335 10.94 8.38 9.49
C PRO A 335 12.42 8.81 9.53
N ASP A 336 12.88 9.42 10.63
CA ASP A 336 14.28 9.80 10.80
C ASP A 336 15.13 8.68 11.43
N ALA A 337 14.55 7.49 11.60
CA ALA A 337 15.19 6.41 12.30
C ALA A 337 15.78 5.33 11.40
N ASP A 338 17.06 5.02 11.63
CA ASP A 338 17.74 3.86 11.06
C ASP A 338 17.57 2.57 11.90
N ASP A 339 16.47 2.40 12.61
CA ASP A 339 16.26 1.29 13.54
C ASP A 339 14.88 0.65 13.31
N VAL A 340 14.84 -0.64 12.99
CA VAL A 340 13.62 -1.42 12.80
C VAL A 340 12.61 -1.29 13.96
N ARG A 341 13.07 -1.04 15.18
CA ARG A 341 12.19 -0.82 16.35
C ARG A 341 11.34 0.43 16.23
N LYS A 342 11.71 1.37 15.35
CA LYS A 342 11.05 2.67 15.17
C LYS A 342 9.99 2.68 14.06
N VAL A 343 9.73 1.53 13.46
CA VAL A 343 8.59 1.37 12.53
C VAL A 343 7.27 1.13 13.25
N PHE A 344 7.30 0.71 14.53
CA PHE A 344 6.11 0.37 15.31
C PHE A 344 5.48 1.61 15.96
N PHE A 345 4.16 1.79 15.80
CA PHE A 345 3.40 2.76 16.56
C PHE A 345 2.88 2.16 17.90
N PRO A 346 2.83 2.93 19.01
CA PRO A 346 3.40 4.27 19.13
C PRO A 346 4.90 4.22 19.24
N GLN A 347 5.56 5.32 18.82
CA GLN A 347 6.99 5.50 18.98
C GLN A 347 7.25 6.80 19.73
N ASP A 348 7.89 6.75 20.91
CA ASP A 348 8.14 7.89 21.78
C ASP A 348 6.86 8.74 22.00
N SER A 349 6.81 9.98 21.51
CA SER A 349 5.63 10.84 21.53
C SER A 349 4.70 10.69 20.32
N ILE A 350 5.06 9.83 19.33
CA ILE A 350 4.31 9.66 18.11
C ILE A 350 3.24 8.59 18.32
N SER A 351 2.02 9.05 18.56
CA SER A 351 0.83 8.21 18.78
C SER A 351 -0.27 8.46 17.74
N ARG A 352 0.12 8.99 16.57
CA ARG A 352 -0.78 9.33 15.47
C ARG A 352 -0.21 8.86 14.14
N PHE A 353 -1.10 8.34 13.29
CA PHE A 353 -0.84 8.06 11.89
C PHE A 353 -1.73 8.96 11.03
N ALA A 354 -1.14 9.86 10.26
CA ALA A 354 -1.83 10.87 9.44
C ALA A 354 -1.13 11.02 8.08
N PRO A 355 -1.37 10.10 7.13
CA PRO A 355 -0.63 10.04 5.86
C PRO A 355 -1.15 11.00 4.79
N GLY A 356 -2.09 11.89 5.10
CA GLY A 356 -2.74 12.76 4.12
C GLY A 356 -3.99 12.14 3.49
N THR A 357 -4.56 11.12 4.10
CA THR A 357 -5.84 10.50 3.71
C THR A 357 -7.01 11.11 4.48
N GLU A 358 -8.24 10.67 4.15
CA GLU A 358 -9.45 11.15 4.85
C GLU A 358 -9.55 10.62 6.27
N LEU A 359 -9.17 9.36 6.50
CA LEU A 359 -9.10 8.77 7.82
C LEU A 359 -7.69 8.86 8.39
N SER A 360 -7.61 9.01 9.69
CA SER A 360 -6.36 9.07 10.45
C SER A 360 -6.53 8.37 11.78
N LEU A 361 -5.44 7.81 12.31
CA LEU A 361 -5.42 7.14 13.60
C LEU A 361 -4.83 8.09 14.64
N THR A 362 -5.47 8.17 15.81
CA THR A 362 -5.01 8.98 16.96
C THR A 362 -5.05 8.17 18.25
N GLY A 363 -4.28 8.62 19.24
CA GLY A 363 -4.26 7.96 20.54
C GLY A 363 -3.77 6.51 20.48
N ILE A 364 -2.90 6.19 19.52
CA ILE A 364 -2.33 4.85 19.39
C ILE A 364 -1.54 4.51 20.64
N ARG A 365 -1.87 3.39 21.28
CA ARG A 365 -1.20 2.93 22.50
C ARG A 365 -1.20 1.42 22.60
N ARG A 366 -0.12 0.86 23.14
CA ARG A 366 -0.03 -0.56 23.49
C ARG A 366 -0.73 -0.81 24.83
N LEU A 367 -1.34 -1.97 24.94
CA LEU A 367 -1.93 -2.52 26.15
C LEU A 367 -1.00 -3.57 26.78
N ASP A 368 -1.25 -3.91 28.04
CA ASP A 368 -0.42 -4.87 28.80
C ASP A 368 -0.51 -6.30 28.24
N ASP A 369 -1.57 -6.64 27.51
CA ASP A 369 -1.77 -7.93 26.85
C ASP A 369 -1.11 -8.03 25.46
N GLY A 370 -0.36 -7.00 25.06
CA GLY A 370 0.30 -6.90 23.76
C GLY A 370 -0.56 -6.32 22.64
N SER A 371 -1.87 -6.11 22.87
CA SER A 371 -2.77 -5.49 21.91
C SER A 371 -2.44 -4.00 21.71
N VAL A 372 -2.93 -3.44 20.60
CA VAL A 372 -2.86 -2.00 20.31
C VAL A 372 -4.26 -1.44 20.17
N THR A 373 -4.54 -0.33 20.85
CA THR A 373 -5.81 0.40 20.72
C THR A 373 -5.58 1.80 20.15
N PHE A 374 -6.56 2.31 19.40
CA PHE A 374 -6.53 3.63 18.77
C PHE A 374 -7.94 4.09 18.38
N GLU A 375 -8.08 5.38 18.12
CA GLU A 375 -9.28 5.99 17.54
C GLU A 375 -9.03 6.31 16.07
N VAL A 376 -9.97 5.97 15.22
CA VAL A 376 -10.00 6.36 13.80
C VAL A 376 -10.93 7.55 13.65
N ILE A 377 -10.41 8.65 13.13
CA ILE A 377 -11.14 9.90 12.98
C ILE A 377 -11.06 10.43 11.55
N ARG A 378 -12.10 11.13 11.13
CA ARG A 378 -12.07 12.03 9.99
C ARG A 378 -11.62 13.41 10.49
N ALA A 379 -10.32 13.66 10.41
CA ALA A 379 -9.71 14.84 11.00
C ALA A 379 -10.07 16.15 10.27
N LEU A 380 -10.35 16.06 8.96
CA LEU A 380 -10.70 17.18 8.09
C LEU A 380 -11.96 16.82 7.28
N GLU A 381 -12.93 17.72 7.24
CA GLU A 381 -14.18 17.51 6.51
C GLU A 381 -14.58 18.77 5.73
N ILE A 382 -14.97 18.60 4.47
CA ILE A 382 -15.60 19.66 3.69
C ILE A 382 -17.05 19.75 4.14
N SER A 383 -17.34 20.72 5.01
CA SER A 383 -18.63 20.91 5.68
C SER A 383 -19.66 21.68 4.85
N GLY A 384 -19.24 22.29 3.74
CA GLY A 384 -20.14 23.01 2.87
C GLY A 384 -19.52 23.38 1.53
N THR A 385 -20.39 23.37 0.49
CA THR A 385 -20.01 23.79 -0.86
C THR A 385 -21.14 24.65 -1.44
N ASP A 386 -20.91 25.95 -1.55
CA ASP A 386 -21.81 26.86 -2.24
C ASP A 386 -21.41 26.95 -3.71
N ILE A 387 -22.29 26.50 -4.60
CA ILE A 387 -22.00 26.33 -6.03
C ILE A 387 -22.63 27.43 -6.85
N PHE A 388 -21.91 27.93 -7.85
CA PHE A 388 -22.34 28.97 -8.80
C PHE A 388 -22.03 28.54 -10.23
N GLN A 389 -22.24 29.47 -11.15
CA GLN A 389 -21.95 29.22 -12.57
C GLN A 389 -20.46 29.18 -12.88
N ASP A 390 -19.68 30.10 -12.29
CA ASP A 390 -18.27 30.33 -12.57
C ASP A 390 -17.39 30.26 -11.32
N ALA A 391 -17.96 29.81 -10.19
CA ALA A 391 -17.28 29.73 -8.91
C ALA A 391 -17.90 28.67 -7.99
N ALA A 392 -17.14 28.30 -6.95
CA ALA A 392 -17.63 27.55 -5.80
C ALA A 392 -16.94 28.03 -4.52
N ILE A 393 -17.64 28.06 -3.41
CA ILE A 393 -17.05 28.29 -2.10
C ILE A 393 -17.01 26.97 -1.37
N ILE A 394 -15.81 26.55 -1.00
CA ILE A 394 -15.56 25.35 -0.21
C ILE A 394 -15.33 25.78 1.22
N SER A 395 -16.09 25.24 2.16
CA SER A 395 -15.94 25.45 3.59
C SER A 395 -15.63 24.14 4.29
N TRP A 396 -14.82 24.18 5.33
CA TRP A 396 -14.40 22.98 6.04
C TRP A 396 -14.31 23.15 7.55
N THR A 397 -14.40 22.02 8.23
CA THR A 397 -14.19 21.87 9.65
C THR A 397 -12.96 20.99 9.92
N LEU A 398 -12.32 21.22 11.03
CA LEU A 398 -11.22 20.43 11.55
C LEU A 398 -11.69 19.82 12.87
N HIS A 399 -11.36 18.55 13.08
CA HIS A 399 -11.66 17.85 14.32
C HIS A 399 -11.05 18.62 15.52
N GLU A 400 -11.79 18.79 16.60
CA GLU A 400 -11.40 19.64 17.74
C GLU A 400 -10.09 19.23 18.43
N GLY A 401 -9.73 17.96 18.36
CA GLY A 401 -8.46 17.43 18.88
C GLY A 401 -7.22 17.76 18.05
N ILE A 402 -7.39 18.37 16.86
CA ILE A 402 -6.28 18.68 15.95
C ILE A 402 -5.94 20.16 16.02
N THR A 403 -4.78 20.49 16.57
CA THR A 403 -4.35 21.88 16.83
C THR A 403 -3.05 22.27 16.13
N ASP A 404 -2.36 21.33 15.51
CA ASP A 404 -1.03 21.45 14.93
C ASP A 404 -1.02 21.63 13.40
N VAL A 405 -2.12 22.12 12.81
CA VAL A 405 -2.17 22.41 11.38
C VAL A 405 -1.33 23.64 11.06
N ARG A 406 -0.41 23.47 10.10
CA ARG A 406 0.50 24.51 9.59
C ARG A 406 -0.11 25.30 8.43
N SER A 407 -0.74 24.59 7.49
CA SER A 407 -1.34 25.18 6.30
C SER A 407 -2.41 24.27 5.70
N TYR A 408 -3.24 24.86 4.86
CA TYR A 408 -4.16 24.10 4.00
C TYR A 408 -3.74 24.26 2.54
N THR A 409 -3.85 23.19 1.75
CA THR A 409 -3.75 23.23 0.30
C THR A 409 -5.09 22.83 -0.30
N VAL A 410 -5.66 23.70 -1.12
CA VAL A 410 -6.88 23.43 -1.89
C VAL A 410 -6.46 23.17 -3.33
N GLU A 411 -6.78 21.99 -3.83
CA GLU A 411 -6.56 21.60 -5.22
C GLU A 411 -7.89 21.35 -5.89
N TRP A 412 -8.03 21.78 -7.16
CA TRP A 412 -9.27 21.50 -7.93
C TRP A 412 -8.97 21.30 -9.41
N TRP A 413 -9.77 20.45 -10.06
CA TRP A 413 -9.60 20.08 -11.45
C TRP A 413 -10.92 19.62 -12.10
N HIS A 414 -10.94 19.62 -13.42
CA HIS A 414 -11.98 18.98 -14.23
C HIS A 414 -11.31 18.14 -15.35
N GLY A 415 -11.81 16.91 -15.57
CA GLY A 415 -11.17 15.98 -16.52
C GLY A 415 -9.75 15.61 -16.09
N GLN A 416 -8.88 15.34 -17.05
CA GLN A 416 -7.46 15.03 -16.81
C GLN A 416 -6.55 16.28 -16.87
N ASP A 417 -7.07 17.40 -17.37
CA ASP A 417 -6.32 18.65 -17.53
C ASP A 417 -6.78 19.72 -16.54
N GLY A 418 -5.90 20.69 -16.28
CA GLY A 418 -6.29 21.90 -15.56
C GLY A 418 -6.27 21.82 -14.05
N HIS A 419 -5.37 21.03 -13.46
CA HIS A 419 -5.10 21.06 -12.02
C HIS A 419 -4.64 22.45 -11.58
N LYS A 420 -5.35 23.01 -10.61
CA LYS A 420 -5.01 24.26 -9.94
C LYS A 420 -4.87 23.99 -8.45
N SER A 421 -3.99 24.74 -7.80
CA SER A 421 -3.80 24.65 -6.34
C SER A 421 -3.53 26.00 -5.73
N VAL A 422 -3.84 26.12 -4.43
CA VAL A 422 -3.51 27.25 -3.59
C VAL A 422 -3.20 26.79 -2.19
N THR A 423 -2.21 27.39 -1.55
CA THR A 423 -1.89 27.16 -0.15
C THR A 423 -2.40 28.32 0.70
N LEU A 424 -3.09 27.99 1.80
CA LEU A 424 -3.76 28.92 2.70
C LEU A 424 -3.19 28.80 4.12
N PRO A 425 -3.26 29.88 4.93
CA PRO A 425 -2.85 29.84 6.33
C PRO A 425 -3.67 28.85 7.17
N SER A 426 -3.11 28.40 8.30
CA SER A 426 -3.75 27.45 9.25
C SER A 426 -5.09 27.92 9.83
N GLY A 427 -5.34 29.23 9.89
CA GLY A 427 -6.61 29.81 10.35
C GLY A 427 -7.74 29.78 9.32
N SER A 428 -7.47 29.41 8.07
CA SER A 428 -8.48 29.39 7.01
C SER A 428 -9.53 28.31 7.26
N ARG A 429 -10.80 28.63 6.96
CA ARG A 429 -11.93 27.67 7.04
C ARG A 429 -12.83 27.69 5.83
N SER A 430 -12.49 28.50 4.83
CA SER A 430 -13.15 28.51 3.52
C SER A 430 -12.21 29.04 2.44
N PHE A 431 -12.53 28.73 1.19
CA PHE A 431 -11.85 29.27 0.01
C PHE A 431 -12.82 29.34 -1.17
N THR A 432 -12.69 30.40 -1.98
CA THR A 432 -13.50 30.57 -3.19
C THR A 432 -12.70 30.12 -4.42
N LEU A 433 -13.20 29.11 -5.10
CA LEU A 433 -12.72 28.69 -6.42
C LEU A 433 -13.33 29.61 -7.48
N GLU A 434 -12.50 30.30 -8.23
CA GLU A 434 -12.93 31.27 -9.26
C GLU A 434 -12.55 30.85 -10.67
N GLY A 435 -13.24 31.42 -11.67
CA GLY A 435 -12.99 31.18 -13.07
C GLY A 435 -13.28 29.75 -13.50
N LEU A 436 -14.33 29.17 -12.90
CA LEU A 436 -14.84 27.84 -13.26
C LEU A 436 -15.70 27.93 -14.53
N ALA A 437 -15.69 26.89 -15.33
CA ALA A 437 -16.57 26.78 -16.51
C ALA A 437 -18.01 26.43 -16.06
N PRO A 438 -19.05 27.09 -16.60
CA PRO A 438 -20.43 26.77 -16.29
C PRO A 438 -20.83 25.35 -16.70
N GLY A 439 -21.72 24.72 -15.93
CA GLY A 439 -22.26 23.39 -16.19
C GLY A 439 -21.22 22.25 -16.13
N THR A 440 -20.04 22.50 -15.57
CA THR A 440 -18.89 21.60 -15.56
C THR A 440 -18.73 20.91 -14.22
N ALA A 441 -18.40 19.61 -14.24
CA ALA A 441 -18.08 18.84 -13.05
C ALA A 441 -16.63 19.09 -12.64
N TYR A 442 -16.43 19.37 -11.36
CA TYR A 442 -15.13 19.58 -10.73
C TYR A 442 -14.93 18.63 -9.56
N ASN A 443 -13.69 18.23 -9.35
CA ASN A 443 -13.25 17.63 -8.11
C ASN A 443 -12.44 18.66 -7.33
N VAL A 444 -12.54 18.61 -6.01
CA VAL A 444 -11.71 19.40 -5.09
C VAL A 444 -11.12 18.47 -4.06
N ARG A 445 -9.85 18.67 -3.74
CA ARG A 445 -9.15 18.05 -2.63
C ARG A 445 -8.61 19.13 -1.73
N LEU A 446 -8.91 19.01 -0.45
CA LEU A 446 -8.37 19.85 0.61
C LEU A 446 -7.38 19.02 1.42
N THR A 447 -6.18 19.53 1.59
CA THR A 447 -5.14 18.89 2.41
C THR A 447 -4.70 19.83 3.52
N ALA A 448 -4.71 19.37 4.76
CA ALA A 448 -4.13 20.06 5.90
C ALA A 448 -2.77 19.44 6.19
N SER A 449 -1.69 20.24 6.21
CA SER A 449 -0.35 19.83 6.59
C SER A 449 -0.09 20.14 8.05
N THR A 450 0.60 19.26 8.79
CA THR A 450 0.90 19.41 10.22
C THR A 450 2.36 19.74 10.51
N ASP A 451 2.67 20.23 11.70
CA ASP A 451 4.04 20.60 12.11
C ASP A 451 4.98 19.38 12.21
N GLY A 452 4.45 18.20 12.55
CA GLY A 452 5.21 16.95 12.69
C GLY A 452 5.41 16.16 11.39
N GLY A 453 5.12 16.78 10.22
CA GLY A 453 5.01 16.04 8.96
C GLY A 453 3.66 15.29 8.86
N GLY A 454 3.36 14.75 7.69
CA GLY A 454 2.06 14.15 7.42
C GLY A 454 0.92 15.17 7.29
N GLY A 455 -0.32 14.71 7.35
CA GLY A 455 -1.47 15.59 7.20
C GLY A 455 -2.80 14.84 7.08
N PHE A 456 -3.82 15.59 6.72
CA PHE A 456 -5.19 15.11 6.56
C PHE A 456 -5.73 15.57 5.23
N SER A 457 -6.63 14.81 4.60
CA SER A 457 -7.30 15.27 3.40
C SER A 457 -8.82 15.08 3.48
N ALA A 458 -9.52 15.85 2.66
CA ALA A 458 -10.92 15.67 2.38
C ALA A 458 -11.16 15.94 0.89
N SER A 459 -12.04 15.18 0.27
CA SER A 459 -12.35 15.31 -1.14
C SER A 459 -13.84 15.54 -1.34
N HIS A 460 -14.17 16.31 -2.36
CA HIS A 460 -15.56 16.59 -2.74
C HIS A 460 -15.69 16.78 -4.24
N ALA A 461 -16.79 16.33 -4.81
CA ALA A 461 -17.11 16.55 -6.21
C ALA A 461 -18.38 17.41 -6.32
N PHE A 462 -18.34 18.40 -7.21
CA PHE A 462 -19.48 19.27 -7.46
C PHE A 462 -19.62 19.59 -8.94
N ARG A 463 -20.78 20.14 -9.34
CA ARG A 463 -21.00 20.64 -10.69
C ARG A 463 -21.46 22.08 -10.63
N THR A 464 -20.77 22.97 -11.36
CA THR A 464 -21.20 24.37 -11.53
C THR A 464 -22.58 24.45 -12.23
N TRP A 465 -23.35 25.50 -11.92
CA TRP A 465 -24.61 25.70 -12.59
C TRP A 465 -24.40 26.00 -14.07
N SER A 466 -25.26 25.42 -14.92
CA SER A 466 -25.35 25.81 -16.32
C SER A 466 -26.00 27.19 -16.42
N VAL A 467 -25.45 28.03 -17.29
CA VAL A 467 -25.98 29.38 -17.54
C VAL A 467 -27.08 29.30 -18.61
N PRO A 468 -28.33 29.61 -18.30
CA PRO A 468 -29.30 29.93 -19.37
C PRO A 468 -28.80 31.16 -20.12
N ALA A 469 -28.90 31.16 -21.43
CA ALA A 469 -28.61 32.35 -22.23
C ALA A 469 -29.42 33.55 -21.69
N ASN A 470 -28.76 34.71 -21.44
CA ASN A 470 -29.36 35.95 -20.95
C ASN A 470 -29.73 36.04 -19.46
N THR A 471 -29.09 35.29 -18.57
CA THR A 471 -29.24 35.53 -17.12
C THR A 471 -28.62 36.87 -16.72
N PRO A 472 -29.38 37.81 -16.08
CA PRO A 472 -28.82 39.09 -15.67
C PRO A 472 -27.83 38.96 -14.52
N PRO A 473 -26.92 39.93 -14.33
CA PRO A 473 -26.03 39.97 -13.19
C PRO A 473 -26.80 40.01 -11.87
N TYR A 474 -26.26 39.36 -10.83
CA TYR A 474 -26.86 39.40 -9.48
C TYR A 474 -25.77 39.38 -8.37
N ILE A 475 -26.10 40.02 -7.22
CA ILE A 475 -25.26 40.02 -6.03
C ILE A 475 -25.35 38.64 -5.37
N TYR A 476 -24.19 38.02 -5.17
CA TYR A 476 -24.07 36.80 -4.39
C TYR A 476 -24.08 37.09 -2.90
N LEU A 477 -24.87 36.31 -2.17
CA LEU A 477 -24.88 36.30 -0.71
C LEU A 477 -24.67 34.84 -0.25
N ASN A 478 -23.51 34.57 0.35
CA ASN A 478 -23.15 33.23 0.83
C ASN A 478 -24.11 32.72 1.92
N SER A 479 -24.06 31.42 2.17
CA SER A 479 -24.79 30.76 3.26
C SER A 479 -24.08 30.89 4.61
N ALA A 480 -22.78 31.17 4.62
CA ALA A 480 -22.00 31.31 5.83
C ALA A 480 -22.50 32.48 6.69
N GLY A 481 -22.71 32.22 7.98
CA GLY A 481 -23.24 33.23 8.90
C GLY A 481 -24.73 33.55 8.70
N ARG A 482 -25.51 32.71 7.99
CA ARG A 482 -26.95 32.85 7.90
C ARG A 482 -27.71 32.06 8.96
N ASN A 483 -28.71 32.70 9.53
CA ASN A 483 -29.72 32.05 10.34
C ASN A 483 -30.74 31.27 9.45
N PRO A 484 -31.52 30.33 10.02
CA PRO A 484 -32.53 29.59 9.28
C PRO A 484 -33.63 30.47 8.62
N ASP A 485 -33.86 31.69 9.14
CA ASP A 485 -34.80 32.69 8.58
C ASP A 485 -34.19 33.51 7.43
N GLY A 486 -32.94 33.20 7.02
CA GLY A 486 -32.23 33.90 5.94
C GLY A 486 -31.58 35.21 6.33
N SER A 487 -31.71 35.66 7.60
CA SER A 487 -30.93 36.79 8.13
C SER A 487 -29.46 36.39 8.37
N PHE A 488 -28.57 37.37 8.39
CA PHE A 488 -27.17 37.13 8.76
C PHE A 488 -26.96 37.36 10.26
N VAL A 489 -26.03 36.62 10.86
CA VAL A 489 -25.50 36.98 12.16
C VAL A 489 -24.69 38.28 12.05
N LYS A 490 -24.63 39.05 13.12
CA LYS A 490 -23.82 40.28 13.17
C LYS A 490 -22.36 39.96 12.80
N ASP A 491 -21.76 40.81 11.98
CA ASP A 491 -20.38 40.70 11.50
C ASP A 491 -20.12 39.45 10.62
N ALA A 492 -21.16 38.84 10.06
CA ALA A 492 -21.00 37.74 9.09
C ALA A 492 -20.12 38.16 7.90
N ALA A 493 -19.22 37.26 7.46
CA ALA A 493 -18.36 37.51 6.31
C ALA A 493 -19.14 37.36 4.99
N ILE A 494 -19.49 38.47 4.34
CA ILE A 494 -20.21 38.52 3.08
C ILE A 494 -19.23 38.87 1.95
N PRO A 495 -19.04 38.01 0.92
CA PRO A 495 -18.19 38.34 -0.21
C PRO A 495 -18.87 39.44 -1.07
N LEU A 496 -18.12 40.49 -1.40
CA LEU A 496 -18.57 41.51 -2.37
C LEU A 496 -18.40 40.98 -3.79
N ARG A 497 -19.40 40.20 -4.24
CA ARG A 497 -19.32 39.49 -5.53
C ARG A 497 -20.59 39.58 -6.35
N VAL A 498 -20.41 39.75 -7.65
CA VAL A 498 -21.51 39.73 -8.65
C VAL A 498 -21.27 38.58 -9.62
N PHE A 499 -22.29 37.79 -9.86
CA PHE A 499 -22.27 36.75 -10.90
C PHE A 499 -22.88 37.27 -12.22
N ASN A 500 -22.50 36.63 -13.33
CA ASN A 500 -22.89 36.98 -14.69
C ASN A 500 -22.44 38.40 -15.09
N ALA A 501 -21.35 38.87 -14.54
CA ALA A 501 -20.79 40.20 -14.85
C ALA A 501 -19.51 40.10 -15.73
N THR A 502 -19.43 39.11 -16.62
CA THR A 502 -18.33 38.97 -17.57
C THR A 502 -18.28 40.19 -18.50
N GLY A 503 -17.11 40.87 -18.58
CA GLY A 503 -16.92 42.10 -19.29
C GLY A 503 -17.26 43.36 -18.48
N ALA A 504 -17.36 43.24 -17.15
CA ALA A 504 -17.34 44.37 -16.23
C ALA A 504 -15.92 44.99 -16.16
N ALA A 505 -15.81 46.28 -16.42
CA ALA A 505 -14.57 47.02 -16.25
C ALA A 505 -14.32 47.42 -14.81
N GLU A 506 -15.35 47.75 -14.06
CA GLU A 506 -15.29 48.15 -12.66
C GLU A 506 -16.57 47.78 -11.94
N MET A 507 -16.48 47.41 -10.64
CA MET A 507 -17.64 47.23 -9.74
C MET A 507 -17.46 48.13 -8.51
N ARG A 508 -18.46 48.94 -8.21
CA ARG A 508 -18.46 49.86 -7.08
C ARG A 508 -19.53 49.44 -6.09
N TRP A 509 -19.13 49.18 -4.87
CA TRP A 509 -19.99 48.68 -3.81
C TRP A 509 -20.40 49.77 -2.84
N TYR A 510 -21.64 49.70 -2.36
CA TYR A 510 -22.22 50.63 -1.41
C TYR A 510 -23.07 49.91 -0.38
N PHE A 511 -23.02 50.34 0.88
CA PHE A 511 -23.94 49.89 1.91
C PHE A 511 -24.62 51.14 2.51
N ASP A 512 -25.96 51.17 2.46
CA ASP A 512 -26.80 52.33 2.81
C ASP A 512 -26.30 53.61 2.15
N GLY A 513 -25.91 53.55 0.88
CA GLY A 513 -25.44 54.70 0.10
C GLY A 513 -24.00 55.13 0.35
N ARG A 514 -23.29 54.55 1.31
CA ARG A 514 -21.86 54.79 1.53
C ARG A 514 -21.02 53.77 0.77
N ARG A 515 -19.98 54.25 0.10
CA ARG A 515 -19.05 53.36 -0.59
C ARG A 515 -18.34 52.44 0.41
N ILE A 516 -18.25 51.16 0.08
CA ILE A 516 -17.59 50.15 0.87
C ILE A 516 -16.59 49.37 -0.02
N ASP A 517 -15.57 48.86 0.60
CA ASP A 517 -14.62 47.92 0.02
C ASP A 517 -14.61 46.66 0.89
N ALA A 518 -14.09 45.55 0.37
CA ALA A 518 -13.85 44.35 1.13
C ALA A 518 -12.79 44.64 2.22
N GLY A 519 -12.95 44.05 3.39
CA GLY A 519 -11.96 44.10 4.45
C GLY A 519 -10.64 43.42 4.03
N ALA A 520 -9.64 43.46 4.91
CA ALA A 520 -8.33 42.86 4.69
C ALA A 520 -8.41 41.32 4.43
N ASP A 521 -9.50 40.70 4.87
CA ASP A 521 -9.85 39.29 4.66
C ASP A 521 -10.62 39.01 3.36
N GLY A 522 -10.92 40.07 2.56
CA GLY A 522 -11.66 39.95 1.32
C GLY A 522 -13.19 39.98 1.45
N PHE A 523 -13.72 40.25 2.67
CA PHE A 523 -15.16 40.20 2.97
C PHE A 523 -15.69 41.54 3.47
N PHE A 524 -17.01 41.72 3.32
CA PHE A 524 -17.77 42.78 3.97
C PHE A 524 -18.47 42.23 5.22
N HIS A 525 -18.33 42.93 6.35
CA HIS A 525 -18.89 42.53 7.66
C HIS A 525 -19.98 43.51 8.10
N PRO A 526 -21.28 43.20 7.80
CA PRO A 526 -22.35 44.08 8.22
C PRO A 526 -22.62 43.98 9.71
N ASP A 527 -22.55 45.12 10.42
CA ASP A 527 -22.87 45.27 11.85
C ASP A 527 -24.39 45.50 12.11
N ARG A 528 -25.15 45.75 11.06
CA ARG A 528 -26.58 46.03 11.10
C ARG A 528 -27.27 45.68 9.78
N SER A 529 -28.59 45.60 9.79
CA SER A 529 -29.38 45.51 8.59
C SER A 529 -29.27 46.76 7.71
N GLY A 530 -29.26 46.57 6.39
CA GLY A 530 -29.10 47.69 5.46
C GLY A 530 -29.31 47.25 4.00
N VAL A 531 -28.98 48.14 3.09
CA VAL A 531 -29.09 47.92 1.65
C VAL A 531 -27.73 47.86 1.00
N LEU A 532 -27.37 46.71 0.50
CA LEU A 532 -26.17 46.48 -0.31
C LEU A 532 -26.47 46.82 -1.77
N LYS A 533 -25.68 47.69 -2.37
CA LYS A 533 -25.76 48.08 -3.77
C LYS A 533 -24.44 47.87 -4.47
N VAL A 534 -24.49 47.37 -5.70
CA VAL A 534 -23.34 47.36 -6.62
C VAL A 534 -23.70 48.11 -7.89
N GLU A 535 -22.78 48.93 -8.38
CA GLU A 535 -22.82 49.57 -9.67
C GLU A 535 -21.74 48.91 -10.55
N ILE A 536 -22.15 48.30 -11.65
CA ILE A 536 -21.32 47.59 -12.60
C ILE A 536 -21.08 48.50 -13.81
N LEU A 537 -19.85 48.83 -14.08
CA LEU A 537 -19.44 49.58 -15.26
C LEU A 537 -18.92 48.60 -16.32
N TRP A 538 -19.50 48.63 -17.51
CA TRP A 538 -19.15 47.67 -18.57
C TRP A 538 -18.03 48.19 -19.48
N GLU A 539 -17.12 47.32 -19.93
CA GLU A 539 -16.03 47.65 -20.87
C GLU A 539 -16.54 48.26 -22.17
N LYS A 540 -17.73 47.87 -22.63
CA LYS A 540 -18.37 48.38 -23.84
C LYS A 540 -19.20 49.66 -23.61
N GLY A 541 -19.08 50.23 -22.42
CA GLY A 541 -19.86 51.40 -22.00
C GLY A 541 -21.23 51.02 -21.39
N GLY A 542 -21.76 51.94 -20.60
CA GLY A 542 -22.99 51.74 -19.82
C GLY A 542 -22.75 51.23 -18.41
N SER A 543 -23.80 51.22 -17.61
CA SER A 543 -23.75 50.72 -16.23
C SER A 543 -25.05 50.02 -15.84
N ASP A 544 -24.95 49.02 -14.99
CA ASP A 544 -26.08 48.37 -14.29
C ASP A 544 -25.96 48.61 -12.79
N ILE A 545 -27.13 48.69 -12.13
CA ILE A 545 -27.22 48.81 -10.67
C ILE A 545 -28.03 47.64 -10.13
N ILE A 546 -27.43 46.92 -9.18
CA ILE A 546 -28.11 45.82 -8.47
C ILE A 546 -28.18 46.17 -6.99
N ILE A 547 -29.37 45.93 -6.42
CA ILE A 547 -29.65 46.25 -5.02
C ILE A 547 -30.13 44.99 -4.30
N LYS A 548 -29.58 44.75 -3.09
CA LYS A 548 -29.95 43.63 -2.24
C LYS A 548 -30.13 44.08 -0.79
N LYS A 549 -31.24 43.73 -0.16
CA LYS A 549 -31.46 43.97 1.26
C LYS A 549 -30.71 42.92 2.09
N ILE A 550 -29.92 43.38 3.08
CA ILE A 550 -29.24 42.57 4.05
C ILE A 550 -29.95 42.71 5.39
N ASN A 551 -30.44 41.63 5.94
CA ASN A 551 -31.03 41.60 7.28
C ASN A 551 -30.00 40.99 8.23
N VAL A 552 -29.66 41.69 9.32
CA VAL A 552 -28.73 41.25 10.35
C VAL A 552 -29.46 41.08 11.66
N ARG A 553 -29.26 39.98 12.36
CA ARG A 553 -29.83 39.70 13.67
C ARG A 553 -28.78 39.18 14.64
#